data_bb85d2795fc455f0542bf0c1c9bc4ab0
#
_entry.id   bb85d2795fc455f0542bf0c1c9bc4ab0
#
_cell.length_a   1.000
_cell.length_b   1.000
_cell.length_c   1.000
_cell.angle_alpha   90.00
_cell.angle_beta   90.00
_cell.angle_gamma   90.00
#
_symmetry.space_group_name_H-M   'P 1'
#
loop_
_entity.id
_entity.type
_entity.pdbx_description
1 polymer ?
#
loop_
_entity_poly.entity_id
_entity_poly.type
_entity_poly.pdbx_seq_one_letter_code
_entity_poly.pdbx_strand_id
1 'polypeptide(L)'
;MTPRSALIDPFSLDGQVAVVTGGTGRLGSQYARALLSAGAAVALFDVATPGPIVRELLDSDALMSSHLVDTTDRAAVDRAMDEVVTRFGAPTILINNAGLASSPADAGLATARFEHYPATAWDAMMESHLKSALLVSQAFLVTFRAAKRDAGSIINVSSTYGVVSPDQSMYERQRLGGQEWFKPVGYSVAKSGMLNFTRWLAEYCAHERLGVRVNTLVPGGVREDGHSPEFVAEYEKRTPLGRMAREDDYNGAVVFLASQASAYMTGAMLVVDGGWTAR
;
A
#
# COMPACT_ATOMS: atom_id res chain seq x y z
N MET A 1 31.21 32.78 -14.59
CA MET A 1 29.97 32.23 -14.03
C MET A 1 29.90 30.77 -14.41
N THR A 2 30.21 29.85 -13.50
CA THR A 2 30.02 28.40 -13.69
C THR A 2 28.54 28.14 -13.89
N PRO A 3 28.11 27.40 -14.92
CA PRO A 3 26.71 27.06 -15.06
C PRO A 3 26.26 26.28 -13.80
N ARG A 4 25.20 26.74 -13.15
CA ARG A 4 24.50 25.91 -12.15
C ARG A 4 24.18 24.59 -12.84
N SER A 5 24.84 23.49 -12.43
CA SER A 5 24.38 22.17 -12.81
C SER A 5 22.88 22.10 -12.51
N ALA A 6 22.09 21.70 -13.50
CA ALA A 6 20.66 21.53 -13.29
C ALA A 6 20.49 20.69 -12.01
N LEU A 7 19.87 21.26 -10.98
CA LEU A 7 19.58 20.54 -9.75
C LEU A 7 18.64 19.39 -10.16
N ILE A 8 19.12 18.17 -10.06
CA ILE A 8 18.29 16.98 -10.27
C ILE A 8 17.21 17.03 -9.20
N ASP A 9 15.94 17.04 -9.60
CA ASP A 9 14.83 16.95 -8.66
C ASP A 9 14.88 15.58 -7.96
N PRO A 10 15.14 15.50 -6.65
CA PRO A 10 15.25 14.23 -5.95
C PRO A 10 13.92 13.47 -5.88
N PHE A 11 12.79 14.12 -6.21
CA PHE A 11 11.46 13.53 -6.27
C PHE A 11 11.07 13.03 -7.66
N SER A 12 11.83 13.36 -8.72
CA SER A 12 11.56 12.86 -10.06
C SER A 12 11.63 11.33 -10.11
N LEU A 13 10.64 10.74 -10.80
CA LEU A 13 10.57 9.31 -11.10
C LEU A 13 10.70 9.04 -12.62
N ASP A 14 11.25 9.99 -13.37
CA ASP A 14 11.44 9.85 -14.81
C ASP A 14 12.23 8.58 -15.14
N GLY A 15 11.70 7.77 -16.07
CA GLY A 15 12.29 6.50 -16.46
C GLY A 15 12.18 5.36 -15.44
N GLN A 16 11.49 5.57 -14.32
CA GLN A 16 11.16 4.51 -13.37
C GLN A 16 9.90 3.77 -13.78
N VAL A 17 9.80 2.50 -13.40
CA VAL A 17 8.62 1.65 -13.61
C VAL A 17 8.12 1.18 -12.25
N ALA A 18 6.86 1.47 -11.95
CA ALA A 18 6.22 1.12 -10.70
C ALA A 18 5.14 0.05 -10.88
N VAL A 19 5.12 -0.93 -9.99
CA VAL A 19 4.01 -1.87 -9.82
C VAL A 19 3.26 -1.52 -8.54
N VAL A 20 1.93 -1.38 -8.61
CA VAL A 20 1.06 -1.08 -7.47
C VAL A 20 0.03 -2.20 -7.33
N THR A 21 0.09 -2.98 -6.24
CA THR A 21 -0.92 -4.00 -5.95
C THR A 21 -2.13 -3.38 -5.26
N GLY A 22 -3.34 -3.93 -5.51
CA GLY A 22 -4.58 -3.28 -5.09
C GLY A 22 -4.73 -1.90 -5.76
N GLY A 23 -4.24 -1.81 -7.01
CA GLY A 23 -4.04 -0.55 -7.71
C GLY A 23 -5.34 0.11 -8.19
N THR A 24 -6.43 -0.63 -8.32
CA THR A 24 -7.76 -0.09 -8.69
C THR A 24 -8.56 0.38 -7.48
N GLY A 25 -8.09 0.03 -6.28
CA GLY A 25 -8.69 0.46 -5.02
C GLY A 25 -8.45 1.94 -4.72
N ARG A 26 -9.08 2.42 -3.65
CA ARG A 26 -9.08 3.82 -3.24
C ARG A 26 -7.67 4.43 -3.14
N LEU A 27 -6.81 3.87 -2.30
CA LEU A 27 -5.45 4.38 -2.11
C LEU A 27 -4.55 4.03 -3.29
N GLY A 28 -4.70 2.82 -3.85
CA GLY A 28 -3.91 2.37 -5.00
C GLY A 28 -4.03 3.30 -6.21
N SER A 29 -5.24 3.77 -6.50
CA SER A 29 -5.49 4.73 -7.60
C SER A 29 -4.83 6.09 -7.35
N GLN A 30 -4.81 6.57 -6.11
CA GLN A 30 -4.13 7.82 -5.74
C GLN A 30 -2.61 7.67 -5.81
N TYR A 31 -2.07 6.53 -5.38
CA TYR A 31 -0.64 6.23 -5.51
C TYR A 31 -0.23 6.18 -6.99
N ALA A 32 -1.04 5.54 -7.84
CA ALA A 32 -0.80 5.53 -9.28
C ALA A 32 -0.75 6.93 -9.87
N ARG A 33 -1.72 7.78 -9.55
CA ARG A 33 -1.76 9.18 -9.99
C ARG A 33 -0.51 9.94 -9.56
N ALA A 34 -0.10 9.78 -8.30
CA ALA A 34 1.07 10.48 -7.75
C ALA A 34 2.37 10.05 -8.45
N LEU A 35 2.54 8.73 -8.70
CA LEU A 35 3.70 8.18 -9.38
C LEU A 35 3.75 8.61 -10.85
N LEU A 36 2.63 8.58 -11.58
CA LEU A 36 2.51 9.10 -12.94
C LEU A 36 2.87 10.58 -13.00
N SER A 37 2.33 11.39 -12.09
CA SER A 37 2.62 12.82 -12.01
C SER A 37 4.08 13.13 -11.71
N ALA A 38 4.80 12.20 -11.08
CA ALA A 38 6.23 12.29 -10.83
C ALA A 38 7.10 11.73 -11.97
N GLY A 39 6.51 11.21 -13.06
CA GLY A 39 7.20 10.75 -14.28
C GLY A 39 7.36 9.23 -14.39
N ALA A 40 6.86 8.41 -13.46
CA ALA A 40 6.98 6.95 -13.56
C ALA A 40 5.98 6.35 -14.54
N ALA A 41 6.36 5.26 -15.22
CA ALA A 41 5.39 4.33 -15.78
C ALA A 41 4.76 3.47 -14.65
N VAL A 42 3.45 3.20 -14.72
CA VAL A 42 2.72 2.53 -13.62
C VAL A 42 1.91 1.35 -14.12
N ALA A 43 2.12 0.18 -13.53
CA ALA A 43 1.32 -1.01 -13.73
C ALA A 43 0.50 -1.33 -12.47
N LEU A 44 -0.82 -1.48 -12.62
CA LEU A 44 -1.73 -1.86 -11.55
C LEU A 44 -2.00 -3.35 -11.58
N PHE A 45 -1.83 -4.02 -10.44
CA PHE A 45 -2.24 -5.41 -10.21
C PHE A 45 -3.44 -5.42 -9.27
N ASP A 46 -4.57 -5.95 -9.72
CA ASP A 46 -5.78 -6.01 -8.90
C ASP A 46 -6.68 -7.18 -9.33
N VAL A 47 -7.50 -7.70 -8.43
CA VAL A 47 -8.55 -8.68 -8.73
C VAL A 47 -9.83 -8.00 -9.26
N ALA A 48 -9.94 -6.69 -9.13
CA ALA A 48 -11.06 -5.91 -9.60
C ALA A 48 -10.74 -5.20 -10.93
N THR A 49 -11.75 -5.04 -11.76
CA THR A 49 -11.63 -4.22 -12.97
C THR A 49 -11.55 -2.73 -12.64
N PRO A 50 -10.81 -1.93 -13.41
CA PRO A 50 -10.68 -0.50 -13.19
C PRO A 50 -12.02 0.23 -13.07
N GLY A 51 -12.18 1.03 -12.02
CA GLY A 51 -13.28 1.98 -11.86
C GLY A 51 -13.11 3.23 -12.77
N PRO A 52 -14.07 4.17 -12.77
CA PRO A 52 -14.07 5.33 -13.68
C PRO A 52 -12.78 6.15 -13.63
N ILE A 53 -12.28 6.46 -12.42
CA ILE A 53 -11.07 7.28 -12.22
C ILE A 53 -9.83 6.59 -12.83
N VAL A 54 -9.68 5.28 -12.61
CA VAL A 54 -8.55 4.52 -13.16
C VAL A 54 -8.66 4.37 -14.68
N ARG A 55 -9.88 4.21 -15.22
CA ARG A 55 -10.11 4.19 -16.66
C ARG A 55 -9.70 5.50 -17.31
N GLU A 56 -10.10 6.64 -16.74
CA GLU A 56 -9.71 7.96 -17.24
C GLU A 56 -8.18 8.12 -17.29
N LEU A 57 -7.46 7.65 -16.25
CA LEU A 57 -6.00 7.65 -16.24
C LEU A 57 -5.42 6.72 -17.32
N LEU A 58 -5.97 5.52 -17.51
CA LEU A 58 -5.54 4.58 -18.55
C LEU A 58 -5.76 5.13 -19.95
N ASP A 59 -6.85 5.85 -20.17
CA ASP A 59 -7.19 6.45 -21.46
C ASP A 59 -6.35 7.70 -21.76
N SER A 60 -5.89 8.41 -20.74
CA SER A 60 -5.15 9.66 -20.87
C SER A 60 -3.64 9.50 -20.85
N ASP A 61 -3.10 8.39 -20.33
CA ASP A 61 -1.66 8.21 -20.13
C ASP A 61 -1.15 6.87 -20.65
N ALA A 62 -0.31 6.92 -21.70
CA ALA A 62 0.32 5.75 -22.31
C ALA A 62 1.31 5.02 -21.35
N LEU A 63 1.76 5.67 -20.28
CA LEU A 63 2.66 5.11 -19.27
C LEU A 63 1.90 4.34 -18.18
N MET A 64 0.63 4.04 -18.38
CA MET A 64 -0.18 3.28 -17.44
C MET A 64 -0.69 1.96 -18.03
N SER A 65 -0.77 0.92 -17.21
CA SER A 65 -1.45 -0.34 -17.51
C SER A 65 -2.19 -0.89 -16.30
N SER A 66 -3.20 -1.73 -16.56
CA SER A 66 -3.92 -2.46 -15.50
C SER A 66 -4.03 -3.92 -15.88
N HIS A 67 -3.72 -4.78 -14.92
CA HIS A 67 -3.68 -6.23 -15.07
C HIS A 67 -4.63 -6.86 -14.05
N LEU A 68 -5.51 -7.74 -14.50
CA LEU A 68 -6.39 -8.51 -13.62
C LEU A 68 -5.58 -9.67 -13.01
N VAL A 69 -5.18 -9.52 -11.76
CA VAL A 69 -4.22 -10.41 -11.09
C VAL A 69 -4.66 -10.71 -9.68
N ASP A 70 -4.83 -11.99 -9.36
CA ASP A 70 -4.83 -12.43 -7.97
C ASP A 70 -3.37 -12.49 -7.48
N THR A 71 -3.01 -11.56 -6.63
CA THR A 71 -1.64 -11.45 -6.09
C THR A 71 -1.29 -12.57 -5.09
N THR A 72 -2.23 -13.45 -4.75
CA THR A 72 -2.02 -14.68 -3.96
C THR A 72 -1.75 -15.91 -4.84
N ASP A 73 -1.88 -15.78 -6.17
CA ASP A 73 -1.51 -16.79 -7.18
C ASP A 73 -0.16 -16.44 -7.80
N ARG A 74 0.85 -17.24 -7.48
CA ARG A 74 2.22 -17.06 -7.98
C ARG A 74 2.29 -17.02 -9.50
N ALA A 75 1.59 -17.92 -10.20
CA ALA A 75 1.66 -18.01 -11.64
C ALA A 75 1.00 -16.79 -12.32
N ALA A 76 -0.08 -16.25 -11.73
CA ALA A 76 -0.72 -15.03 -12.21
C ALA A 76 0.21 -13.82 -12.02
N VAL A 77 0.88 -13.72 -10.87
CA VAL A 77 1.86 -12.65 -10.59
C VAL A 77 3.03 -12.68 -11.58
N ASP A 78 3.60 -13.87 -11.83
CA ASP A 78 4.73 -14.00 -12.74
C ASP A 78 4.34 -13.59 -14.18
N ARG A 79 3.19 -14.04 -14.69
CA ARG A 79 2.70 -13.62 -16.02
C ARG A 79 2.49 -12.11 -16.12
N ALA A 80 1.85 -11.51 -15.12
CA ALA A 80 1.62 -10.07 -15.14
C ALA A 80 2.93 -9.27 -15.05
N MET A 81 3.92 -9.77 -14.30
CA MET A 81 5.25 -9.17 -14.23
C MET A 81 5.96 -9.20 -15.58
N ASP A 82 5.86 -10.31 -16.33
CA ASP A 82 6.42 -10.45 -17.69
C ASP A 82 5.75 -9.47 -18.67
N GLU A 83 4.43 -9.25 -18.56
CA GLU A 83 3.70 -8.26 -19.35
C GLU A 83 4.19 -6.83 -19.04
N VAL A 84 4.43 -6.50 -17.77
CA VAL A 84 5.00 -5.19 -17.36
C VAL A 84 6.38 -5.00 -17.96
N VAL A 85 7.23 -6.02 -17.86
CA VAL A 85 8.59 -5.97 -18.44
C VAL A 85 8.57 -5.75 -19.94
N THR A 86 7.67 -6.43 -20.63
CA THR A 86 7.51 -6.30 -22.09
C THR A 86 7.07 -4.89 -22.49
N ARG A 87 6.17 -4.27 -21.69
CA ARG A 87 5.60 -2.97 -22.02
C ARG A 87 6.48 -1.79 -21.59
N PHE A 88 7.02 -1.82 -20.37
CA PHE A 88 7.67 -0.68 -19.74
C PHE A 88 9.14 -0.94 -19.36
N GLY A 89 9.59 -2.19 -19.44
CA GLY A 89 10.86 -2.61 -18.86
C GLY A 89 10.73 -3.09 -17.42
N ALA A 90 11.87 -3.52 -16.85
CA ALA A 90 11.89 -4.09 -15.50
C ALA A 90 11.50 -3.05 -14.43
N PRO A 91 10.55 -3.36 -13.53
CA PRO A 91 10.13 -2.44 -12.50
C PRO A 91 11.26 -2.15 -11.50
N THR A 92 11.29 -0.91 -11.05
CA THR A 92 12.23 -0.40 -10.03
C THR A 92 11.52 0.05 -8.77
N ILE A 93 10.19 0.17 -8.81
CA ILE A 93 9.34 0.55 -7.68
C ILE A 93 8.25 -0.50 -7.51
N LEU A 94 8.06 -0.97 -6.28
CA LEU A 94 6.93 -1.84 -5.91
C LEU A 94 6.18 -1.23 -4.74
N ILE A 95 4.84 -1.12 -4.86
CA ILE A 95 3.96 -0.77 -3.74
C ILE A 95 3.07 -1.96 -3.42
N ASN A 96 3.35 -2.65 -2.31
CA ASN A 96 2.51 -3.69 -1.74
C ASN A 96 1.36 -3.04 -0.96
N ASN A 97 0.26 -2.75 -1.66
CA ASN A 97 -0.92 -2.09 -1.11
C ASN A 97 -2.14 -3.02 -1.08
N ALA A 98 -2.14 -4.12 -1.85
CA ALA A 98 -3.24 -5.09 -1.85
C ALA A 98 -3.54 -5.62 -0.44
N GLY A 99 -4.82 -5.85 -0.20
CA GLY A 99 -5.30 -6.44 1.04
C GLY A 99 -6.79 -6.20 1.23
N LEU A 100 -7.44 -7.13 1.90
CA LEU A 100 -8.86 -7.02 2.21
C LEU A 100 -9.09 -5.82 3.14
N ALA A 101 -10.10 -5.03 2.81
CA ALA A 101 -10.58 -3.98 3.69
C ALA A 101 -11.20 -4.61 4.96
N SER A 102 -11.25 -3.83 6.02
CA SER A 102 -11.85 -4.23 7.28
C SER A 102 -12.88 -3.20 7.70
N SER A 103 -13.74 -2.82 6.76
CA SER A 103 -14.86 -1.91 7.02
C SER A 103 -16.11 -2.69 7.42
N PRO A 104 -17.08 -2.04 8.10
CA PRO A 104 -18.37 -2.65 8.40
C PRO A 104 -19.14 -3.10 7.15
N ALA A 105 -18.88 -2.49 5.99
CA ALA A 105 -19.49 -2.88 4.72
C ALA A 105 -19.00 -4.25 4.21
N ASP A 106 -17.83 -4.71 4.67
CA ASP A 106 -17.27 -6.02 4.34
C ASP A 106 -17.81 -7.11 5.28
N ALA A 107 -19.10 -7.12 5.54
CA ALA A 107 -19.82 -7.85 6.59
C ALA A 107 -19.56 -9.36 6.69
N GLY A 108 -18.88 -9.98 5.73
CA GLY A 108 -18.52 -11.40 5.78
C GLY A 108 -17.32 -11.72 6.67
N LEU A 109 -16.48 -10.74 7.04
CA LEU A 109 -15.17 -10.99 7.64
C LEU A 109 -15.00 -10.49 9.09
N ALA A 110 -15.99 -9.79 9.70
CA ALA A 110 -15.56 -8.90 10.75
C ALA A 110 -16.43 -8.74 12.00
N THR A 111 -17.59 -9.33 12.11
CA THR A 111 -18.55 -8.94 13.17
C THR A 111 -18.49 -9.78 14.44
N ALA A 112 -17.68 -10.84 14.45
CA ALA A 112 -17.66 -11.76 15.59
C ALA A 112 -16.79 -11.23 16.74
N ARG A 113 -17.22 -11.49 17.97
CA ARG A 113 -16.34 -11.42 19.15
C ARG A 113 -15.13 -12.32 18.91
N PHE A 114 -14.00 -11.98 19.54
CA PHE A 114 -12.74 -12.68 19.32
C PHE A 114 -12.87 -14.20 19.44
N GLU A 115 -13.63 -14.69 20.46
CA GLU A 115 -13.86 -16.12 20.72
C GLU A 115 -14.56 -16.85 19.56
N HIS A 116 -15.22 -16.10 18.70
CA HIS A 116 -15.99 -16.62 17.55
C HIS A 116 -15.43 -16.14 16.20
N TYR A 117 -14.27 -15.49 16.21
CA TYR A 117 -13.65 -15.00 14.98
C TYR A 117 -13.27 -16.19 14.07
N PRO A 118 -13.79 -16.28 12.83
CA PRO A 118 -13.58 -17.45 11.99
C PRO A 118 -12.13 -17.61 11.56
N ALA A 119 -11.58 -18.83 11.63
CA ALA A 119 -10.24 -19.13 11.11
C ALA A 119 -10.11 -18.81 9.62
N THR A 120 -11.18 -19.04 8.84
CA THR A 120 -11.20 -18.67 7.41
C THR A 120 -11.06 -17.18 7.16
N ALA A 121 -11.62 -16.33 8.03
CA ALA A 121 -11.41 -14.87 7.95
C ALA A 121 -9.99 -14.47 8.31
N TRP A 122 -9.38 -15.17 9.29
CA TRP A 122 -7.96 -15.01 9.60
C TRP A 122 -7.09 -15.37 8.40
N ASP A 123 -7.29 -16.55 7.81
CA ASP A 123 -6.51 -17.02 6.67
C ASP A 123 -6.61 -16.04 5.49
N ALA A 124 -7.81 -15.57 5.17
CA ALA A 124 -8.03 -14.59 4.11
C ALA A 124 -7.28 -13.27 4.36
N MET A 125 -7.22 -12.79 5.62
CA MET A 125 -6.44 -11.61 5.97
C MET A 125 -4.93 -11.84 5.80
N MET A 126 -4.42 -12.99 6.25
CA MET A 126 -2.99 -13.33 6.08
C MET A 126 -2.64 -13.50 4.60
N GLU A 127 -3.47 -14.16 3.83
CA GLU A 127 -3.26 -14.36 2.39
C GLU A 127 -3.27 -13.05 1.63
N SER A 128 -4.31 -12.25 1.78
CA SER A 128 -4.46 -11.01 1.00
C SER A 128 -3.41 -9.95 1.32
N HIS A 129 -2.89 -9.91 2.53
CA HIS A 129 -1.88 -8.93 2.93
C HIS A 129 -0.44 -9.48 2.86
N LEU A 130 -0.15 -10.56 3.60
CA LEU A 130 1.24 -11.02 3.77
C LEU A 130 1.70 -11.95 2.64
N LYS A 131 0.89 -12.93 2.26
CA LYS A 131 1.24 -13.83 1.15
C LYS A 131 1.31 -13.07 -0.18
N SER A 132 0.35 -12.17 -0.43
CA SER A 132 0.37 -11.27 -1.59
C SER A 132 1.68 -10.48 -1.65
N ALA A 133 2.03 -9.76 -0.58
CA ALA A 133 3.27 -8.99 -0.52
C ALA A 133 4.52 -9.86 -0.71
N LEU A 134 4.56 -11.07 -0.15
CA LEU A 134 5.64 -12.02 -0.35
C LEU A 134 5.80 -12.38 -1.83
N LEU A 135 4.72 -12.84 -2.48
CA LEU A 135 4.79 -13.36 -3.85
C LEU A 135 5.16 -12.26 -4.85
N VAL A 136 4.56 -11.07 -4.72
CA VAL A 136 4.87 -9.94 -5.62
C VAL A 136 6.28 -9.41 -5.38
N SER A 137 6.75 -9.33 -4.12
CA SER A 137 8.13 -8.94 -3.84
C SER A 137 9.14 -9.94 -4.39
N GLN A 138 8.85 -11.25 -4.34
CA GLN A 138 9.70 -12.26 -4.96
C GLN A 138 9.79 -12.09 -6.48
N ALA A 139 8.65 -11.93 -7.16
CA ALA A 139 8.62 -11.71 -8.62
C ALA A 139 9.34 -10.41 -9.01
N PHE A 140 9.13 -9.32 -8.25
CA PHE A 140 9.85 -8.07 -8.43
C PHE A 140 11.36 -8.25 -8.32
N LEU A 141 11.86 -8.90 -7.27
CA LEU A 141 13.30 -9.10 -7.06
C LEU A 141 13.94 -10.01 -8.11
N VAL A 142 13.23 -11.05 -8.58
CA VAL A 142 13.68 -11.91 -9.68
C VAL A 142 13.87 -11.07 -10.95
N THR A 143 12.88 -10.29 -11.32
CA THR A 143 12.89 -9.43 -12.50
C THR A 143 13.94 -8.32 -12.40
N PHE A 144 14.02 -7.66 -11.24
CA PHE A 144 14.99 -6.61 -10.95
C PHE A 144 16.42 -7.10 -11.10
N ARG A 145 16.72 -8.28 -10.53
CA ARG A 145 18.04 -8.92 -10.61
C ARG A 145 18.39 -9.35 -12.05
N ALA A 146 17.44 -9.97 -12.76
CA ALA A 146 17.62 -10.38 -14.14
C ALA A 146 17.93 -9.21 -15.07
N ALA A 147 17.31 -8.07 -14.85
CA ALA A 147 17.53 -6.82 -15.60
C ALA A 147 18.79 -6.05 -15.14
N LYS A 148 19.53 -6.56 -14.15
CA LYS A 148 20.74 -5.92 -13.58
C LYS A 148 20.51 -4.46 -13.18
N ARG A 149 19.33 -4.19 -12.57
CA ARG A 149 19.05 -2.88 -11.99
C ARG A 149 19.90 -2.68 -10.73
N ASP A 150 20.29 -1.46 -10.45
CA ASP A 150 21.21 -1.08 -9.35
C ASP A 150 20.54 -0.23 -8.26
N ALA A 151 19.35 0.30 -8.52
CA ALA A 151 18.56 1.07 -7.55
C ALA A 151 17.06 0.79 -7.66
N GLY A 152 16.43 0.49 -6.54
CA GLY A 152 15.00 0.21 -6.46
C GLY A 152 14.38 0.55 -5.10
N SER A 153 13.03 0.57 -5.05
CA SER A 153 12.27 0.83 -3.82
C SER A 153 11.07 -0.08 -3.70
N ILE A 154 10.94 -0.77 -2.57
CA ILE A 154 9.74 -1.51 -2.17
C ILE A 154 9.07 -0.74 -1.03
N ILE A 155 7.77 -0.45 -1.19
CA ILE A 155 6.94 0.24 -0.21
C ILE A 155 5.85 -0.72 0.23
N ASN A 156 5.88 -1.14 1.49
CA ASN A 156 4.85 -1.97 2.09
C ASN A 156 3.83 -1.10 2.81
N VAL A 157 2.55 -1.19 2.45
CA VAL A 157 1.50 -0.39 3.06
C VAL A 157 0.93 -1.12 4.28
N SER A 158 1.25 -0.61 5.47
CA SER A 158 0.70 -1.06 6.74
C SER A 158 -0.57 -0.25 7.11
N SER A 159 -0.75 0.07 8.38
CA SER A 159 -1.84 0.86 8.96
C SER A 159 -1.43 1.34 10.34
N THR A 160 -2.09 2.39 10.87
CA THR A 160 -2.03 2.70 12.32
C THR A 160 -2.29 1.47 13.17
N TYR A 161 -3.20 0.58 12.76
CA TYR A 161 -3.51 -0.66 13.48
C TYR A 161 -2.48 -1.79 13.26
N GLY A 162 -1.43 -1.55 12.51
CA GLY A 162 -0.22 -2.36 12.54
C GLY A 162 0.79 -1.90 13.59
N VAL A 163 0.66 -0.66 14.09
CA VAL A 163 1.55 -0.05 15.09
C VAL A 163 0.92 -0.07 16.48
N VAL A 164 -0.38 0.24 16.58
CA VAL A 164 -1.16 0.24 17.82
C VAL A 164 -2.42 -0.60 17.66
N SER A 165 -2.94 -1.10 18.77
CA SER A 165 -4.22 -1.82 18.76
C SER A 165 -5.39 -0.88 18.46
N PRO A 166 -6.44 -1.35 17.77
CA PRO A 166 -7.66 -0.59 17.62
C PRO A 166 -8.36 -0.39 18.98
N ASP A 167 -8.79 0.83 19.26
CA ASP A 167 -9.71 1.10 20.35
C ASP A 167 -11.11 0.62 19.94
N GLN A 168 -11.52 -0.52 20.48
CA GLN A 168 -12.82 -1.13 20.12
C GLN A 168 -14.02 -0.28 20.52
N SER A 169 -13.88 0.63 21.49
CA SER A 169 -14.97 1.53 21.90
C SER A 169 -15.45 2.46 20.78
N MET A 170 -14.58 2.75 19.82
CA MET A 170 -14.93 3.55 18.64
C MET A 170 -15.94 2.86 17.73
N TYR A 171 -16.02 1.53 17.80
CA TYR A 171 -16.84 0.69 16.94
C TYR A 171 -18.14 0.22 17.61
N GLU A 172 -18.29 0.42 18.93
CA GLU A 172 -19.49 0.00 19.69
C GLU A 172 -20.80 0.59 19.15
N ARG A 173 -20.74 1.80 18.59
CA ARG A 173 -21.88 2.50 18.02
C ARG A 173 -22.16 2.15 16.56
N GLN A 174 -21.23 1.49 15.89
CA GLN A 174 -21.41 1.05 14.50
C GLN A 174 -22.19 -0.28 14.43
N ARG A 175 -23.36 -0.33 15.07
CA ARG A 175 -24.22 -1.51 15.04
C ARG A 175 -24.94 -1.58 13.69
N LEU A 176 -24.42 -2.38 12.79
CA LEU A 176 -25.14 -2.76 11.58
C LEU A 176 -26.19 -3.85 11.94
N GLY A 177 -27.48 -3.51 11.83
CA GLY A 177 -28.54 -4.48 12.02
C GLY A 177 -28.66 -5.07 13.43
N GLY A 178 -28.16 -4.39 14.47
CA GLY A 178 -28.25 -4.85 15.86
C GLY A 178 -27.12 -5.80 16.29
N GLN A 179 -26.15 -6.08 15.42
CA GLN A 179 -24.96 -6.89 15.77
C GLN A 179 -23.82 -6.00 16.28
N GLU A 180 -23.09 -6.50 17.28
CA GLU A 180 -21.84 -5.86 17.72
C GLU A 180 -20.80 -5.99 16.61
N TRP A 181 -20.05 -4.92 16.36
CA TRP A 181 -18.96 -4.93 15.39
C TRP A 181 -17.62 -4.67 16.09
N PHE A 182 -16.64 -5.49 15.78
CA PHE A 182 -15.27 -5.36 16.29
C PHE A 182 -14.31 -5.19 15.12
N LYS A 183 -13.26 -4.36 15.29
CA LYS A 183 -12.19 -4.31 14.32
C LYS A 183 -11.48 -5.67 14.28
N PRO A 184 -11.38 -6.33 13.11
CA PRO A 184 -10.89 -7.70 13.02
C PRO A 184 -9.46 -7.85 13.51
N VAL A 185 -9.18 -8.87 14.33
CA VAL A 185 -7.84 -9.20 14.80
C VAL A 185 -6.90 -9.53 13.64
N GLY A 186 -7.37 -10.27 12.63
CA GLY A 186 -6.58 -10.64 11.45
C GLY A 186 -6.02 -9.44 10.71
N TYR A 187 -6.80 -8.36 10.58
CA TYR A 187 -6.34 -7.12 9.96
C TYR A 187 -5.15 -6.51 10.72
N SER A 188 -5.29 -6.32 12.03
CA SER A 188 -4.24 -5.70 12.85
C SER A 188 -2.96 -6.54 12.84
N VAL A 189 -3.09 -7.87 12.95
CA VAL A 189 -1.94 -8.78 12.91
C VAL A 189 -1.27 -8.79 11.55
N ALA A 190 -2.03 -8.84 10.45
CA ALA A 190 -1.47 -8.77 9.10
C ALA A 190 -0.70 -7.46 8.88
N LYS A 191 -1.29 -6.32 9.29
CA LYS A 191 -0.63 -5.00 9.17
C LYS A 191 0.60 -4.86 10.08
N SER A 192 0.61 -5.47 11.28
CA SER A 192 1.82 -5.60 12.11
C SER A 192 2.87 -6.48 11.44
N GLY A 193 2.48 -7.59 10.83
CA GLY A 193 3.37 -8.47 10.08
C GLY A 193 4.12 -7.76 8.97
N MET A 194 3.49 -6.81 8.28
CA MET A 194 4.12 -5.98 7.24
C MET A 194 5.31 -5.17 7.78
N LEU A 195 5.27 -4.73 9.04
CA LEU A 195 6.37 -3.97 9.65
C LEU A 195 7.64 -4.80 9.77
N ASN A 196 7.52 -6.04 10.25
CA ASN A 196 8.69 -6.91 10.37
C ASN A 196 9.10 -7.53 9.03
N PHE A 197 8.15 -7.82 8.13
CA PHE A 197 8.45 -8.21 6.75
C PHE A 197 9.31 -7.15 6.04
N THR A 198 8.99 -5.87 6.24
CA THR A 198 9.81 -4.75 5.72
C THR A 198 11.24 -4.80 6.22
N ARG A 199 11.45 -4.98 7.53
CA ARG A 199 12.80 -5.01 8.12
C ARG A 199 13.59 -6.22 7.64
N TRP A 200 12.96 -7.39 7.62
CA TRP A 200 13.58 -8.61 7.13
C TRP A 200 14.00 -8.48 5.66
N LEU A 201 13.11 -7.96 4.81
CA LEU A 201 13.38 -7.81 3.39
C LEU A 201 14.43 -6.73 3.10
N ALA A 202 14.46 -5.64 3.89
CA ALA A 202 15.50 -4.61 3.81
C ALA A 202 16.89 -5.19 4.10
N GLU A 203 17.01 -6.00 5.17
CA GLU A 203 18.25 -6.68 5.54
C GLU A 203 18.68 -7.68 4.46
N TYR A 204 17.75 -8.48 3.94
CA TYR A 204 18.01 -9.40 2.84
C TYR A 204 18.53 -8.67 1.59
N CYS A 205 17.87 -7.58 1.17
CA CYS A 205 18.30 -6.80 0.01
C CYS A 205 19.70 -6.18 0.22
N ALA A 206 20.01 -5.75 1.43
CA ALA A 206 21.33 -5.23 1.79
C ALA A 206 22.40 -6.33 1.77
N HIS A 207 22.14 -7.49 2.38
CA HIS A 207 23.03 -8.65 2.37
C HIS A 207 23.38 -9.10 0.93
N GLU A 208 22.37 -9.18 0.07
CA GLU A 208 22.50 -9.55 -1.33
C GLU A 208 23.01 -8.43 -2.24
N ARG A 209 23.26 -7.23 -1.70
CA ARG A 209 23.75 -6.05 -2.42
C ARG A 209 22.88 -5.68 -3.63
N LEU A 210 21.56 -5.77 -3.47
CA LEU A 210 20.63 -5.52 -4.58
C LEU A 210 20.43 -4.03 -4.90
N GLY A 211 20.79 -3.11 -4.00
CA GLY A 211 20.48 -1.69 -4.15
C GLY A 211 18.99 -1.36 -3.97
N VAL A 212 18.20 -2.30 -3.46
CA VAL A 212 16.76 -2.11 -3.21
C VAL A 212 16.53 -1.66 -1.77
N ARG A 213 15.90 -0.51 -1.59
CA ARG A 213 15.39 -0.02 -0.30
C ARG A 213 14.01 -0.60 -0.04
N VAL A 214 13.73 -0.95 1.20
CA VAL A 214 12.40 -1.47 1.59
C VAL A 214 11.92 -0.69 2.80
N ASN A 215 10.77 0.00 2.68
CA ASN A 215 10.20 0.80 3.75
C ASN A 215 8.70 0.55 3.90
N THR A 216 8.16 0.89 5.06
CA THR A 216 6.73 0.82 5.33
C THR A 216 6.11 2.21 5.30
N LEU A 217 5.01 2.38 4.58
CA LEU A 217 4.08 3.48 4.76
C LEU A 217 3.00 3.06 5.77
N VAL A 218 2.77 3.88 6.78
CA VAL A 218 1.73 3.66 7.81
C VAL A 218 0.68 4.76 7.69
N PRO A 219 -0.36 4.57 6.88
CA PRO A 219 -1.44 5.55 6.73
C PRO A 219 -2.40 5.53 7.93
N GLY A 220 -2.94 6.69 8.26
CA GLY A 220 -4.09 6.85 9.15
C GLY A 220 -5.41 6.46 8.49
N GLY A 221 -6.52 6.64 9.21
CA GLY A 221 -7.85 6.34 8.67
C GLY A 221 -8.31 7.37 7.64
N VAL A 222 -8.68 6.87 6.46
CA VAL A 222 -9.23 7.69 5.37
C VAL A 222 -10.72 7.92 5.60
N ARG A 223 -11.20 9.14 5.36
CA ARG A 223 -12.64 9.47 5.38
C ARG A 223 -13.36 8.77 4.24
N GLU A 224 -14.47 8.12 4.56
CA GLU A 224 -15.35 7.45 3.60
C GLU A 224 -16.79 7.96 3.75
N ASP A 225 -17.55 7.98 2.64
CA ASP A 225 -18.96 8.40 2.65
C ASP A 225 -19.85 7.48 3.50
N GLY A 226 -19.44 6.21 3.68
CA GLY A 226 -20.12 5.22 4.52
C GLY A 226 -19.86 5.35 6.03
N HIS A 227 -18.94 6.23 6.45
CA HIS A 227 -18.69 6.44 7.87
C HIS A 227 -19.83 7.24 8.52
N SER A 228 -20.33 6.77 9.67
CA SER A 228 -21.32 7.52 10.43
C SER A 228 -20.71 8.83 10.98
N PRO A 229 -21.51 9.90 11.12
CA PRO A 229 -21.04 11.16 11.73
C PRO A 229 -20.43 10.97 13.11
N GLU A 230 -20.98 10.06 13.90
CA GLU A 230 -20.51 9.74 15.26
C GLU A 230 -19.12 9.09 15.23
N PHE A 231 -18.88 8.14 14.32
CA PHE A 231 -17.57 7.53 14.14
C PHE A 231 -16.53 8.56 13.73
N VAL A 232 -16.89 9.41 12.78
CA VAL A 232 -15.99 10.47 12.31
C VAL A 232 -15.65 11.43 13.47
N ALA A 233 -16.63 11.88 14.23
CA ALA A 233 -16.39 12.76 15.36
C ALA A 233 -15.50 12.12 16.44
N GLU A 234 -15.67 10.82 16.71
CA GLU A 234 -14.83 10.10 17.66
C GLU A 234 -13.41 9.90 17.11
N TYR A 235 -13.24 9.66 15.80
CA TYR A 235 -11.94 9.58 15.15
C TYR A 235 -11.20 10.92 15.21
N GLU A 236 -11.89 12.01 14.87
CA GLU A 236 -11.33 13.37 14.86
C GLU A 236 -10.84 13.81 16.23
N LYS A 237 -11.58 13.51 17.32
CA LYS A 237 -11.16 13.78 18.70
C LYS A 237 -9.85 13.08 19.09
N ARG A 238 -9.59 11.92 18.50
CA ARG A 238 -8.38 11.12 18.76
C ARG A 238 -7.22 11.48 17.87
N THR A 239 -7.48 12.20 16.79
CA THR A 239 -6.45 12.62 15.82
C THR A 239 -5.98 14.04 16.17
N PRO A 240 -4.69 14.27 16.51
CA PRO A 240 -4.16 15.60 16.80
C PRO A 240 -4.44 16.65 15.73
N LEU A 241 -4.42 16.27 14.43
CA LEU A 241 -4.81 17.18 13.34
C LEU A 241 -6.31 17.44 13.24
N GLY A 242 -7.15 16.84 14.09
CA GLY A 242 -8.59 17.08 14.19
C GLY A 242 -9.41 16.65 12.98
N ARG A 243 -8.89 15.76 12.14
CA ARG A 243 -9.58 15.23 10.96
C ARG A 243 -9.13 13.83 10.58
N MET A 244 -9.99 13.10 9.89
CA MET A 244 -9.58 11.92 9.14
C MET A 244 -8.80 12.34 7.89
N ALA A 245 -7.99 11.45 7.33
CA ALA A 245 -7.25 11.70 6.12
C ALA A 245 -8.17 11.76 4.89
N ARG A 246 -7.77 12.54 3.91
CA ARG A 246 -8.24 12.43 2.53
C ARG A 246 -7.44 11.35 1.81
N GLU A 247 -7.95 10.87 0.70
CA GLU A 247 -7.29 9.82 -0.10
C GLU A 247 -5.92 10.26 -0.62
N ASP A 248 -5.74 11.56 -0.90
CA ASP A 248 -4.53 12.15 -1.46
C ASP A 248 -3.48 12.58 -0.42
N ASP A 249 -3.79 12.54 0.88
CA ASP A 249 -2.87 12.96 1.95
C ASP A 249 -1.57 12.11 2.01
N TYR A 250 -1.55 10.95 1.37
CA TYR A 250 -0.39 10.04 1.36
C TYR A 250 0.47 10.15 0.10
N ASN A 251 0.01 10.88 -0.92
CA ASN A 251 0.67 10.94 -2.23
C ASN A 251 2.11 11.43 -2.14
N GLY A 252 2.36 12.49 -1.37
CA GLY A 252 3.72 13.00 -1.15
C GLY A 252 4.65 11.99 -0.46
N ALA A 253 4.11 11.21 0.50
CA ALA A 253 4.88 10.19 1.20
C ALA A 253 5.24 9.01 0.27
N VAL A 254 4.34 8.62 -0.64
CA VAL A 254 4.61 7.58 -1.64
C VAL A 254 5.70 8.03 -2.60
N VAL A 255 5.62 9.24 -3.16
CA VAL A 255 6.64 9.78 -4.06
C VAL A 255 7.99 9.91 -3.32
N PHE A 256 7.99 10.38 -2.08
CA PHE A 256 9.19 10.43 -1.24
C PHE A 256 9.85 9.06 -1.09
N LEU A 257 9.09 8.04 -0.67
CA LEU A 257 9.63 6.68 -0.48
C LEU A 257 10.07 6.02 -1.79
N ALA A 258 9.40 6.32 -2.90
CA ALA A 258 9.74 5.79 -4.23
C ALA A 258 11.01 6.41 -4.81
N SER A 259 11.30 7.68 -4.50
CA SER A 259 12.32 8.50 -5.16
C SER A 259 13.67 8.52 -4.45
N GLN A 260 14.64 9.22 -5.05
CA GLN A 260 15.96 9.46 -4.47
C GLN A 260 15.90 10.38 -3.24
N ALA A 261 14.82 11.10 -3.01
CA ALA A 261 14.63 11.90 -1.80
C ALA A 261 14.73 11.07 -0.50
N SER A 262 14.48 9.76 -0.58
CA SER A 262 14.63 8.82 0.54
C SER A 262 15.81 7.84 0.37
N ALA A 263 16.86 8.22 -0.39
CA ALA A 263 17.97 7.32 -0.73
C ALA A 263 18.70 6.70 0.48
N TYR A 264 18.72 7.40 1.62
CA TYR A 264 19.35 6.89 2.86
C TYR A 264 18.33 6.27 3.85
N MET A 265 17.17 5.80 3.36
CA MET A 265 16.10 5.24 4.19
C MET A 265 15.76 3.82 3.75
N THR A 266 16.00 2.83 4.61
CA THR A 266 15.58 1.44 4.43
C THR A 266 15.24 0.79 5.78
N GLY A 267 14.34 -0.18 5.80
CA GLY A 267 13.86 -0.85 7.03
C GLY A 267 12.99 0.02 7.94
N ALA A 268 12.63 1.21 7.51
CA ALA A 268 11.97 2.23 8.32
C ALA A 268 10.44 2.22 8.15
N MET A 269 9.75 2.83 9.14
CA MET A 269 8.34 3.18 9.06
C MET A 269 8.20 4.68 8.83
N LEU A 270 7.43 5.08 7.82
CA LEU A 270 6.96 6.44 7.62
C LEU A 270 5.49 6.52 8.04
N VAL A 271 5.25 7.10 9.21
CA VAL A 271 3.90 7.26 9.77
C VAL A 271 3.28 8.54 9.24
N VAL A 272 2.10 8.44 8.63
CA VAL A 272 1.33 9.57 8.10
C VAL A 272 -0.12 9.38 8.56
N ASP A 273 -0.41 9.75 9.80
CA ASP A 273 -1.66 9.38 10.49
C ASP A 273 -2.35 10.54 11.21
N GLY A 274 -1.91 11.76 10.95
CA GLY A 274 -2.44 12.95 11.63
C GLY A 274 -2.10 13.04 13.11
N GLY A 275 -1.12 12.24 13.57
CA GLY A 275 -0.68 12.15 14.96
C GLY A 275 -1.44 11.09 15.79
N TRP A 276 -2.23 10.24 15.18
CA TRP A 276 -2.99 9.18 15.86
C TRP A 276 -2.14 8.31 16.77
N THR A 277 -0.96 7.88 16.31
CA THR A 277 -0.04 7.02 17.08
C THR A 277 0.96 7.79 17.95
N ALA A 278 0.87 9.11 18.04
CA ALA A 278 1.81 9.93 18.80
C ALA A 278 1.52 9.96 20.33
N ARG A 279 0.48 9.28 20.79
CA ARG A 279 0.04 9.23 22.20
C ARG A 279 -0.46 7.84 22.58
#